data_e7c04a773b40293de713856c1ff57e33
#
_entry.id   e7c04a773b40293de713856c1ff57e33
#
_cell.length_a   1.000
_cell.length_b   1.000
_cell.length_c   1.000
_cell.angle_alpha   90.00
_cell.angle_beta   90.00
_cell.angle_gamma   90.00
#
_symmetry.space_group_name_H-M   'P 1'
#
loop_
_entity.id
_entity.type
_entity.pdbx_description
1 polymer ?
#
loop_
_entity_poly.entity_id
_entity_poly.type
_entity_poly.pdbx_seq_one_letter_code
_entity_poly.pdbx_strand_id
1 'polypeptide(L)' 'ELPEIKQKLYNLGAVYAAMSGSGSAIFGIFKHKPANIEEQFEGMFCKIMKL' A
#
# COMPACT_ATOMS: atom_id res chain seq x y z
N GLU A 1 -5.10 -1.38 -16.19
CA GLU A 1 -3.68 -1.23 -15.87
C GLU A 1 -3.51 -0.55 -14.51
N LEU A 2 -2.78 -1.18 -13.61
CA LEU A 2 -2.62 -0.67 -12.26
C LEU A 2 -1.35 0.17 -12.14
N PRO A 3 -1.41 1.26 -11.35
CA PRO A 3 -0.19 1.99 -11.04
C PRO A 3 0.83 1.08 -10.35
N GLU A 4 2.09 1.40 -10.50
CA GLU A 4 3.15 0.58 -9.92
C GLU A 4 3.01 0.46 -8.40
N ILE A 5 2.58 1.53 -7.75
CA ILE A 5 2.43 1.52 -6.30
C ILE A 5 1.36 0.55 -5.87
N LYS A 6 0.22 0.56 -6.56
CA LYS A 6 -0.84 -0.39 -6.22
C LYS A 6 -0.40 -1.82 -6.51
N GLN A 7 0.29 -2.02 -7.62
CA GLN A 7 0.79 -3.34 -7.95
C GLN A 7 1.76 -3.83 -6.88
N LYS A 8 2.59 -2.94 -6.38
CA LYS A 8 3.53 -3.30 -5.33
C LYS A 8 2.81 -3.71 -4.05
N LEU A 9 1.74 -2.99 -3.71
CA LEU A 9 0.96 -3.35 -2.52
C LEU A 9 0.36 -4.75 -2.66
N TYR A 10 -0.20 -5.05 -3.82
CA TYR A 10 -0.76 -6.38 -4.04
C TYR A 10 0.31 -7.45 -4.03
N ASN A 11 1.48 -7.14 -4.56
CA ASN A 11 2.60 -8.08 -4.53
C ASN A 11 3.05 -8.37 -3.11
N LEU A 12 2.86 -7.41 -2.21
CA LEU A 12 3.20 -7.59 -0.81
C LEU A 12 2.12 -8.34 -0.03
N GLY A 13 1.02 -8.64 -0.66
CA GLY A 13 -0.03 -9.43 -0.05
C GLY A 13 -1.27 -8.65 0.35
N ALA A 14 -1.44 -7.45 -0.20
CA ALA A 14 -2.60 -6.65 0.13
C ALA A 14 -3.88 -7.32 -0.35
N VAL A 15 -4.90 -7.28 0.50
CA VAL A 15 -6.23 -7.72 0.12
C VAL A 15 -6.89 -6.64 -0.73
N TYR A 16 -6.57 -5.40 -0.43
CA TYR A 16 -7.11 -4.27 -1.15
C TYR A 16 -6.09 -3.14 -1.11
N ALA A 17 -5.99 -2.40 -2.19
CA ALA A 17 -5.08 -1.25 -2.26
C ALA A 17 -5.75 -0.11 -2.98
N ALA A 18 -5.46 1.10 -2.53
CA ALA A 18 -6.03 2.31 -3.12
C ALA A 18 -5.03 3.45 -2.97
N MET A 19 -5.21 4.48 -3.79
CA MET A 19 -4.39 5.68 -3.73
C MET A 19 -5.30 6.89 -3.68
N SER A 20 -4.83 7.96 -3.03
CA SER A 20 -5.55 9.22 -3.06
C SER A 20 -5.49 9.79 -4.47
N GLY A 21 -6.35 10.75 -4.76
CA GLY A 21 -6.42 11.32 -6.09
C GLY A 21 -5.13 11.96 -6.56
N SER A 22 -4.35 12.51 -5.63
CA SER A 22 -3.09 13.16 -5.97
C SER A 22 -1.93 12.17 -6.08
N GLY A 23 -2.13 10.94 -5.61
CA GLY A 23 -1.08 9.95 -5.60
C GLY A 23 -0.06 10.13 -4.49
N SER A 24 -0.27 11.09 -3.60
CA SER A 24 0.67 11.34 -2.52
C SER A 24 0.37 10.50 -1.28
N ALA A 25 -0.76 9.82 -1.25
CA ALA A 25 -1.13 8.96 -0.13
C ALA A 25 -1.61 7.63 -0.67
N ILE A 26 -1.25 6.56 0.03
CA ILE A 26 -1.66 5.22 -0.37
C ILE A 26 -2.31 4.51 0.81
N PHE A 27 -3.20 3.59 0.50
CA PHE A 27 -3.91 2.82 1.51
C PHE A 27 -3.83 1.35 1.15
N GLY A 28 -3.65 0.51 2.16
CA GLY A 28 -3.62 -0.92 1.93
C GLY A 28 -4.28 -1.66 3.08
N ILE A 29 -4.96 -2.73 2.76
CA ILE A 29 -5.57 -3.61 3.74
C ILE A 29 -4.90 -4.97 3.61
N PHE A 30 -4.38 -5.49 4.70
CA PHE A 30 -3.65 -6.74 4.72
C PHE A 30 -4.22 -7.68 5.76
N LYS A 31 -4.25 -8.95 5.44
CA LYS A 31 -4.52 -9.98 6.44
C LYS A 31 -3.31 -10.15 7.34
N HIS A 32 -2.13 -10.14 6.72
CA HIS A 32 -0.86 -10.27 7.44
C HIS A 32 0.01 -9.09 7.05
N LYS A 33 0.10 -8.11 7.93
CA LYS A 33 0.86 -6.91 7.65
C LYS A 33 2.35 -7.24 7.55
N PRO A 34 3.00 -6.91 6.44
CA PRO A 34 4.44 -7.09 6.31
C PRO A 34 5.19 -6.21 7.32
N ALA A 35 6.32 -6.70 7.78
CA ALA A 35 7.08 -6.00 8.81
C ALA A 35 7.63 -4.66 8.35
N ASN A 36 8.08 -4.58 7.12
CA ASN A 36 8.77 -3.39 6.63
C ASN A 36 7.98 -2.66 5.55
N ILE A 37 6.66 -2.73 5.63
CA ILE A 37 5.85 -2.17 4.56
C ILE A 37 6.03 -0.67 4.44
N GLU A 38 6.14 0.02 5.55
CA GLU A 38 6.25 1.48 5.53
C GLU A 38 7.58 1.95 4.96
N GLU A 39 8.62 1.15 5.14
CA GLU A 39 9.92 1.51 4.59
C GLU A 39 9.95 1.44 3.07
N GLN A 40 9.12 0.62 2.50
CA GLN A 40 9.09 0.47 1.05
C GLN A 40 8.41 1.63 0.35
N PHE A 41 7.70 2.45 1.10
CA PHE A 41 7.01 3.61 0.57
C PHE A 41 7.52 4.87 1.25
N GLU A 42 8.82 4.94 1.44
CA GLU A 42 9.45 6.08 2.10
C GLU A 42 9.17 7.35 1.30
N GLY A 43 8.87 8.42 2.01
CA GLY A 43 8.55 9.67 1.37
C GLY A 43 7.10 9.83 0.99
N MET A 44 6.28 8.79 1.21
CA MET A 44 4.85 8.84 0.91
C MET A 44 4.05 8.58 2.16
N PHE A 45 2.87 9.19 2.22
CA PHE A 45 1.95 8.88 3.31
C PHE A 45 1.32 7.51 3.06
N CYS A 46 1.52 6.62 4.00
CA CYS A 46 1.10 5.24 3.83
C CYS A 46 0.20 4.84 5.00
N LYS A 47 -1.04 4.51 4.70
CA LYS A 47 -1.98 4.04 5.72
C LYS A 47 -2.21 2.56 5.51
N ILE A 48 -1.77 1.76 6.46
CA ILE A 48 -1.90 0.32 6.39
C ILE A 48 -2.88 -0.14 7.45
N MET A 49 -3.84 -0.93 7.04
CA MET A 49 -4.84 -1.46 7.94
C MET A 49 -4.77 -2.98 7.92
N LYS A 50 -5.00 -3.57 9.08
CA LYS A 50 -5.04 -5.01 9.19
C LYS A 50 -6.50 -5.47 9.22
N LEU A 51 -6.76 -6.48 8.43
CA LEU A 51 -8.10 -7.03 8.35
C LEU A 51 -8.48 -7.78 9.63
#